data_3f5e868bde0ab195dd89ecae8a77fd26
#
_entry.id   3f5e868bde0ab195dd89ecae8a77fd26
#
_cell.length_a   1.000
_cell.length_b   1.000
_cell.length_c   1.000
_cell.angle_alpha   90.00
_cell.angle_beta   90.00
_cell.angle_gamma   90.00
#
_symmetry.space_group_name_H-M   'P 1'
#
loop_
_entity.id
_entity.type
_entity.pdbx_description
1 polymer ?
#
loop_
_entity_poly.entity_id
_entity_poly.type
_entity_poly.pdbx_seq_one_letter_code
_entity_poly.pdbx_strand_id
1 'polypeptide(L)'
;STNNRLGLQKITNGSKHIDYNLFGTVTGRLTTYPRSFPILTMKKDFRRIIKPHNDWFLSLDYNGAEVRTVLALLNRPQPEEDIHNWNVVNIFNSPEYRNQDIPIDRDDAKVLFFGWLYNPESEVIKSNLYDRDAIISKYYNDDSVNTVFGRNIKVDKRRALSYIVQSTTSDLVLERAIVISKLLENTNSFVSHLVHDEVVIDLADEDRHMVPKIKEVFSNNKLDKFMVNLSAGKNFYNLEELKL
;
A
#
# COMPACT_ATOMS: atom_id res chain seq x y z
N SER A 1 -8.50 -22.51 -18.67
CA SER A 1 -9.75 -21.95 -18.14
C SER A 1 -10.08 -20.66 -18.89
N THR A 2 -11.36 -20.35 -19.05
CA THR A 2 -11.87 -19.18 -19.78
C THR A 2 -11.32 -17.86 -19.23
N ASN A 3 -11.11 -17.77 -17.93
CA ASN A 3 -10.54 -16.58 -17.26
C ASN A 3 -9.08 -16.30 -17.64
N ASN A 4 -8.28 -17.33 -17.94
CA ASN A 4 -6.89 -17.15 -18.38
C ASN A 4 -6.82 -16.63 -19.83
N ARG A 5 -7.77 -17.05 -20.66
CA ARG A 5 -7.86 -16.63 -22.07
C ARG A 5 -8.26 -15.17 -22.20
N LEU A 6 -9.22 -14.69 -21.40
CA LEU A 6 -9.63 -13.29 -21.32
C LEU A 6 -8.51 -12.39 -20.79
N GLY A 7 -7.73 -12.86 -19.82
CA GLY A 7 -6.56 -12.15 -19.31
C GLY A 7 -5.48 -11.98 -20.38
N LEU A 8 -5.16 -13.04 -21.13
CA LEU A 8 -4.20 -12.98 -22.25
C LEU A 8 -4.67 -12.07 -23.38
N GLN A 9 -5.95 -12.11 -23.75
CA GLN A 9 -6.49 -11.21 -24.77
C GLN A 9 -6.38 -9.73 -24.39
N LYS A 10 -6.59 -9.37 -23.11
CA LYS A 10 -6.39 -8.01 -22.64
C LYS A 10 -4.93 -7.56 -22.75
N ILE A 11 -3.97 -8.46 -22.51
CA ILE A 11 -2.54 -8.17 -22.62
C ILE A 11 -2.11 -8.03 -24.09
N THR A 12 -2.61 -8.88 -24.96
CA THR A 12 -2.18 -8.91 -26.39
C THR A 12 -2.85 -7.84 -27.24
N ASN A 13 -4.10 -7.46 -26.92
CA ASN A 13 -4.91 -6.52 -27.71
C ASN A 13 -4.96 -5.11 -27.10
N GLY A 14 -4.39 -4.90 -25.90
CA GLY A 14 -4.36 -3.61 -25.21
C GLY A 14 -3.14 -2.75 -25.56
N SER A 15 -3.10 -1.55 -24.99
CA SER A 15 -1.93 -0.69 -25.03
C SER A 15 -0.74 -1.35 -24.35
N LYS A 16 0.47 -1.08 -24.87
CA LYS A 16 1.73 -1.47 -24.20
C LYS A 16 2.11 -0.49 -23.09
N HIS A 17 1.40 0.62 -22.96
CA HIS A 17 1.64 1.66 -21.95
C HIS A 17 0.60 1.57 -20.84
N ILE A 18 1.05 1.88 -19.63
CA ILE A 18 0.16 2.04 -18.47
C ILE A 18 -0.36 3.47 -18.50
N ASP A 19 -1.69 3.58 -18.61
CA ASP A 19 -2.39 4.85 -18.59
C ASP A 19 -3.25 4.91 -17.33
N TYR A 20 -2.69 5.56 -16.30
CA TYR A 20 -3.35 5.68 -14.99
C TYR A 20 -4.43 6.74 -15.00
N ASN A 21 -5.57 6.40 -14.42
CA ASN A 21 -6.62 7.34 -14.08
C ASN A 21 -6.50 7.76 -12.61
N LEU A 22 -6.01 8.98 -12.39
CA LEU A 22 -5.84 9.59 -11.06
C LEU A 22 -7.17 9.88 -10.36
N PHE A 23 -8.26 9.96 -11.11
CA PHE A 23 -9.59 10.30 -10.62
C PHE A 23 -10.57 9.13 -10.72
N GLY A 24 -10.07 7.92 -10.93
CA GLY A 24 -10.89 6.72 -11.10
C GLY A 24 -11.59 6.24 -9.81
N THR A 25 -11.12 6.70 -8.64
CA THR A 25 -11.75 6.45 -7.35
C THR A 25 -11.79 7.71 -6.51
N VAL A 26 -12.78 7.82 -5.64
CA VAL A 26 -12.92 8.98 -4.72
C VAL A 26 -11.83 9.01 -3.64
N THR A 27 -11.25 7.85 -3.30
CA THR A 27 -10.18 7.72 -2.31
C THR A 27 -8.77 7.97 -2.88
N GLY A 28 -8.65 8.27 -4.18
CA GLY A 28 -7.35 8.53 -4.82
C GLY A 28 -6.56 7.27 -5.19
N ARG A 29 -7.09 6.07 -4.94
CA ARG A 29 -6.48 4.85 -5.46
C ARG A 29 -6.45 4.88 -6.98
N LEU A 30 -5.29 4.59 -7.55
CA LEU A 30 -5.12 4.54 -8.98
C LEU A 30 -6.01 3.47 -9.62
N THR A 31 -6.62 3.82 -10.74
CA THR A 31 -7.19 2.87 -11.69
C THR A 31 -6.49 3.03 -13.03
N THR A 32 -6.82 2.21 -13.99
CA THR A 32 -6.32 2.36 -15.36
C THR A 32 -7.46 2.58 -16.33
N TYR A 33 -7.23 3.35 -17.39
CA TYR A 33 -8.21 3.50 -18.46
C TYR A 33 -8.47 2.17 -19.19
N PRO A 34 -9.62 1.97 -19.85
CA PRO A 34 -10.05 0.67 -20.40
C PRO A 34 -9.09 0.04 -21.41
N ARG A 35 -8.29 0.83 -22.12
CA ARG A 35 -7.32 0.35 -23.12
C ARG A 35 -5.87 0.31 -22.62
N SER A 36 -5.65 0.71 -21.38
CA SER A 36 -4.33 0.68 -20.75
C SER A 36 -3.81 -0.74 -20.60
N PHE A 37 -2.49 -0.87 -20.51
CA PHE A 37 -1.87 -2.10 -20.02
C PHE A 37 -2.42 -2.45 -18.63
N PRO A 38 -2.94 -3.67 -18.38
CA PRO A 38 -3.75 -3.98 -17.21
C PRO A 38 -2.90 -4.30 -15.97
N ILE A 39 -1.92 -3.46 -15.63
CA ILE A 39 -0.95 -3.72 -14.55
C ILE A 39 -1.62 -3.98 -13.18
N LEU A 40 -2.70 -3.23 -12.86
CA LEU A 40 -3.39 -3.32 -11.57
C LEU A 40 -4.24 -4.60 -11.41
N THR A 41 -4.69 -5.20 -12.53
CA THR A 41 -5.57 -6.37 -12.53
C THR A 41 -4.90 -7.62 -13.07
N MET A 42 -3.62 -7.52 -13.46
CA MET A 42 -2.86 -8.63 -14.03
C MET A 42 -2.63 -9.71 -12.99
N LYS A 43 -2.96 -10.97 -13.35
CA LYS A 43 -2.63 -12.12 -12.50
C LYS A 43 -1.12 -12.24 -12.32
N LYS A 44 -0.71 -12.65 -11.13
CA LYS A 44 0.71 -12.76 -10.74
C LYS A 44 1.53 -13.55 -11.76
N ASP A 45 1.03 -14.67 -12.25
CA ASP A 45 1.75 -15.51 -13.22
C ASP A 45 2.10 -14.80 -14.53
N PHE A 46 1.28 -13.84 -14.97
CA PHE A 46 1.53 -13.07 -16.19
C PHE A 46 2.58 -11.96 -16.00
N ARG A 47 2.90 -11.59 -14.78
CA ARG A 47 3.92 -10.59 -14.48
C ARG A 47 5.33 -11.00 -14.93
N ARG A 48 5.53 -12.27 -15.26
CA ARG A 48 6.79 -12.81 -15.84
C ARG A 48 7.18 -12.16 -17.17
N ILE A 49 6.22 -11.65 -17.93
CA ILE A 49 6.48 -11.00 -19.23
C ILE A 49 6.98 -9.57 -19.08
N ILE A 50 6.78 -8.97 -17.90
CA ILE A 50 7.20 -7.60 -17.62
C ILE A 50 8.66 -7.64 -17.17
N LYS A 51 9.53 -7.04 -17.98
CA LYS A 51 10.96 -6.93 -17.72
C LYS A 51 11.35 -5.47 -17.58
N PRO A 52 12.38 -5.15 -16.79
CA PRO A 52 12.91 -3.81 -16.73
C PRO A 52 13.52 -3.40 -18.08
N HIS A 53 13.52 -2.11 -18.35
CA HIS A 53 14.25 -1.51 -19.45
C HIS A 53 15.77 -1.54 -19.18
N ASN A 54 16.15 -1.20 -17.95
CA ASN A 54 17.51 -1.30 -17.45
C ASN A 54 17.82 -2.74 -16.97
N ASP A 55 18.35 -2.89 -15.77
CA ASP A 55 18.88 -4.17 -15.29
C ASP A 55 17.94 -4.88 -14.32
N TRP A 56 17.20 -4.14 -13.47
CA TRP A 56 16.42 -4.70 -12.39
C TRP A 56 15.10 -3.96 -12.20
N PHE A 57 14.10 -4.70 -11.71
CA PHE A 57 13.02 -4.06 -10.94
C PHE A 57 13.43 -4.04 -9.47
N LEU A 58 13.30 -2.86 -8.84
CA LEU A 58 13.35 -2.66 -7.42
C LEU A 58 11.94 -2.29 -6.95
N SER A 59 11.35 -3.12 -6.10
CA SER A 59 10.01 -2.92 -5.55
C SER A 59 10.09 -2.46 -4.11
N LEU A 60 9.34 -1.41 -3.79
CA LEU A 60 9.14 -0.89 -2.45
C LEU A 60 7.66 -0.99 -2.08
N ASP A 61 7.37 -1.63 -0.96
CA ASP A 61 6.03 -1.79 -0.39
C ASP A 61 6.08 -1.53 1.12
N TYR A 62 5.08 -0.85 1.65
CA TYR A 62 4.99 -0.68 3.09
C TYR A 62 4.50 -1.97 3.75
N ASN A 63 5.20 -2.39 4.79
CA ASN A 63 4.74 -3.48 5.63
C ASN A 63 3.44 -3.09 6.35
N GLY A 64 2.30 -3.46 5.77
CA GLY A 64 0.97 -3.14 6.29
C GLY A 64 0.63 -1.65 6.24
N ALA A 65 0.69 -1.02 5.07
CA ALA A 65 0.48 0.42 4.84
C ALA A 65 -0.72 1.01 5.57
N GLU A 66 -1.92 0.44 5.42
CA GLU A 66 -3.13 0.96 6.06
C GLU A 66 -3.11 0.83 7.59
N VAL A 67 -2.52 -0.25 8.13
CA VAL A 67 -2.35 -0.44 9.59
C VAL A 67 -1.45 0.66 10.16
N ARG A 68 -0.32 0.89 9.51
CA ARG A 68 0.65 1.93 9.90
C ARG A 68 0.07 3.33 9.76
N THR A 69 -0.76 3.55 8.73
CA THR A 69 -1.52 4.80 8.58
C THR A 69 -2.46 5.03 9.76
N VAL A 70 -3.18 4.01 10.22
CA VAL A 70 -4.06 4.12 11.41
C VAL A 70 -3.25 4.53 12.64
N LEU A 71 -2.12 3.88 12.91
CA LEU A 71 -1.25 4.24 14.04
C LEU A 71 -0.73 5.68 13.94
N ALA A 72 -0.30 6.11 12.75
CA ALA A 72 0.20 7.45 12.52
C ALA A 72 -0.88 8.52 12.70
N LEU A 73 -2.12 8.28 12.21
CA LEU A 73 -3.25 9.20 12.39
C LEU A 73 -3.62 9.38 13.87
N LEU A 74 -3.36 8.36 14.70
CA LEU A 74 -3.54 8.36 16.15
C LEU A 74 -2.30 8.85 16.93
N ASN A 75 -1.22 9.24 16.25
CA ASN A 75 0.07 9.58 16.85
C ASN A 75 0.61 8.45 17.75
N ARG A 76 0.45 7.20 17.34
CA ARG A 76 0.96 6.02 18.03
C ARG A 76 2.32 5.62 17.45
N PRO A 77 3.24 5.07 18.28
CA PRO A 77 4.54 4.60 17.81
C PRO A 77 4.40 3.55 16.71
N GLN A 78 5.30 3.57 15.75
CA GLN A 78 5.39 2.56 14.69
C GLN A 78 6.23 1.37 15.16
N PRO A 79 5.68 0.14 15.16
CA PRO A 79 6.47 -1.05 15.44
C PRO A 79 7.60 -1.24 14.40
N GLU A 80 8.79 -1.65 14.87
CA GLU A 80 9.95 -1.90 14.01
C GLU A 80 9.96 -3.29 13.36
N GLU A 81 8.94 -4.09 13.64
CA GLU A 81 8.74 -5.44 13.12
C GLU A 81 7.53 -5.53 12.18
N ASP A 82 7.29 -6.71 11.60
CA ASP A 82 6.09 -6.97 10.81
C ASP A 82 4.83 -6.64 11.60
N ILE A 83 4.05 -5.68 11.10
CA ILE A 83 2.91 -5.10 11.84
C ILE A 83 1.80 -6.11 12.13
N HIS A 84 1.64 -7.14 11.28
CA HIS A 84 0.63 -8.16 11.51
C HIS A 84 1.07 -9.14 12.59
N ASN A 85 2.37 -9.51 12.64
CA ASN A 85 2.93 -10.28 13.76
C ASN A 85 2.86 -9.49 15.07
N TRP A 86 3.15 -8.19 15.02
CA TRP A 86 3.00 -7.31 16.18
C TRP A 86 1.54 -7.29 16.69
N ASN A 87 0.57 -7.23 15.78
CA ASN A 87 -0.85 -7.29 16.10
C ASN A 87 -1.24 -8.65 16.73
N VAL A 88 -0.65 -9.77 16.26
CA VAL A 88 -0.87 -11.08 16.88
C VAL A 88 -0.55 -11.03 18.37
N VAL A 89 0.61 -10.47 18.72
CA VAL A 89 1.09 -10.47 20.11
C VAL A 89 0.39 -9.40 20.94
N ASN A 90 0.30 -8.18 20.44
CA ASN A 90 -0.10 -7.02 21.24
C ASN A 90 -1.60 -6.73 21.20
N ILE A 91 -2.33 -7.29 20.23
CA ILE A 91 -3.78 -7.09 20.10
C ILE A 91 -4.51 -8.41 20.30
N PHE A 92 -4.41 -9.35 19.37
CA PHE A 92 -5.33 -10.49 19.30
C PHE A 92 -5.06 -11.61 20.31
N ASN A 93 -3.81 -11.88 20.66
CA ASN A 93 -3.42 -12.88 21.68
C ASN A 93 -3.01 -12.24 23.01
N SER A 94 -3.19 -10.93 23.17
CA SER A 94 -2.91 -10.29 24.45
C SER A 94 -3.94 -10.73 25.50
N PRO A 95 -3.59 -10.78 26.81
CA PRO A 95 -4.50 -11.18 27.88
C PRO A 95 -5.80 -10.36 27.93
N GLU A 96 -5.75 -9.11 27.51
CA GLU A 96 -6.89 -8.20 27.50
C GLU A 96 -7.91 -8.50 26.38
N TYR A 97 -7.46 -9.11 25.28
CA TYR A 97 -8.24 -9.28 24.04
C TYR A 97 -8.49 -10.72 23.65
N ARG A 98 -7.87 -11.69 24.35
CA ARG A 98 -7.99 -13.11 24.05
C ARG A 98 -9.41 -13.62 24.32
N ASN A 99 -10.22 -13.68 23.27
CA ASN A 99 -11.60 -14.20 23.32
C ASN A 99 -11.73 -15.64 22.76
N GLN A 100 -10.63 -16.29 22.37
CA GLN A 100 -10.66 -17.59 21.69
C GLN A 100 -9.65 -18.55 22.31
N ASP A 101 -10.03 -19.84 22.36
CA ASP A 101 -9.15 -20.91 22.82
C ASP A 101 -8.04 -21.25 21.80
N ILE A 102 -8.22 -20.81 20.55
CA ILE A 102 -7.26 -21.04 19.45
C ILE A 102 -6.43 -19.77 19.27
N PRO A 103 -5.09 -19.85 19.30
CA PRO A 103 -4.21 -18.74 19.02
C PRO A 103 -4.41 -18.23 17.59
N ILE A 104 -4.47 -16.91 17.43
CA ILE A 104 -4.55 -16.22 16.14
C ILE A 104 -3.15 -16.14 15.54
N ASP A 105 -3.01 -16.50 14.27
CA ASP A 105 -1.78 -16.35 13.50
C ASP A 105 -1.69 -15.01 12.77
N ARG A 106 -0.61 -14.80 12.01
CA ARG A 106 -0.34 -13.57 11.26
C ARG A 106 -1.40 -13.26 10.19
N ASP A 107 -1.85 -14.27 9.47
CA ASP A 107 -2.81 -14.09 8.38
C ASP A 107 -4.22 -13.86 8.94
N ASP A 108 -4.56 -14.52 10.03
CA ASP A 108 -5.78 -14.25 10.80
C ASP A 108 -5.79 -12.81 11.33
N ALA A 109 -4.70 -12.36 11.94
CA ALA A 109 -4.57 -10.98 12.44
C ALA A 109 -4.76 -9.95 11.33
N LYS A 110 -4.23 -10.23 10.14
CA LYS A 110 -4.43 -9.39 8.96
C LYS A 110 -5.91 -9.34 8.56
N VAL A 111 -6.58 -10.48 8.45
CA VAL A 111 -7.99 -10.56 8.07
C VAL A 111 -8.88 -9.84 9.10
N LEU A 112 -8.62 -10.04 10.40
CA LEU A 112 -9.36 -9.40 11.49
C LEU A 112 -9.18 -7.89 11.49
N PHE A 113 -7.96 -7.40 11.27
CA PHE A 113 -7.71 -5.96 11.17
C PHE A 113 -8.48 -5.31 10.01
N PHE A 114 -8.42 -5.90 8.82
CA PHE A 114 -9.15 -5.38 7.67
C PHE A 114 -10.66 -5.52 7.83
N GLY A 115 -11.13 -6.59 8.46
CA GLY A 115 -12.53 -6.73 8.88
C GLY A 115 -12.98 -5.56 9.78
N TRP A 116 -12.16 -5.18 10.75
CA TRP A 116 -12.42 -4.02 11.61
C TRP A 116 -12.38 -2.69 10.84
N LEU A 117 -11.40 -2.51 9.97
CA LEU A 117 -11.21 -1.27 9.22
C LEU A 117 -12.38 -0.98 8.26
N TYR A 118 -12.85 -2.02 7.56
CA TYR A 118 -13.86 -1.88 6.50
C TYR A 118 -15.30 -2.16 6.94
N ASN A 119 -15.51 -2.83 8.07
CA ASN A 119 -16.84 -3.04 8.65
C ASN A 119 -17.05 -2.12 9.85
N PRO A 120 -17.90 -1.08 9.74
CA PRO A 120 -18.16 -0.14 10.84
C PRO A 120 -18.78 -0.81 12.08
N GLU A 121 -19.46 -1.94 11.92
CA GLU A 121 -20.11 -2.69 13.01
C GLU A 121 -19.14 -3.70 13.67
N SER A 122 -17.91 -3.82 13.19
CA SER A 122 -16.96 -4.78 13.75
C SER A 122 -16.40 -4.28 15.08
N GLU A 123 -16.53 -5.10 16.11
CA GLU A 123 -15.98 -4.91 17.45
C GLU A 123 -14.80 -5.85 17.75
N VAL A 124 -14.21 -6.45 16.70
CA VAL A 124 -13.13 -7.44 16.85
C VAL A 124 -11.87 -6.85 17.47
N ILE A 125 -11.65 -5.54 17.31
CA ILE A 125 -10.57 -4.81 17.96
C ILE A 125 -11.18 -3.88 19.01
N LYS A 126 -10.87 -4.11 20.28
CA LYS A 126 -11.29 -3.29 21.42
C LYS A 126 -10.11 -2.57 22.09
N SER A 127 -9.02 -2.44 21.35
CA SER A 127 -7.78 -1.83 21.85
C SER A 127 -7.81 -0.31 21.76
N ASN A 128 -7.36 0.36 22.81
CA ASN A 128 -7.11 1.80 22.81
C ASN A 128 -6.00 2.24 21.83
N LEU A 129 -5.24 1.28 21.28
CA LEU A 129 -4.24 1.54 20.24
C LEU A 129 -4.88 1.84 18.89
N TYR A 130 -6.04 1.28 18.62
CA TYR A 130 -6.80 1.46 17.38
C TYR A 130 -8.15 2.12 17.70
N ASP A 131 -8.13 3.44 17.94
CA ASP A 131 -9.30 4.21 18.30
C ASP A 131 -9.99 4.77 17.04
N ARG A 132 -11.05 4.08 16.60
CA ARG A 132 -11.87 4.46 15.46
C ARG A 132 -12.51 5.83 15.63
N ASP A 133 -13.07 6.09 16.81
CA ASP A 133 -13.84 7.29 17.07
C ASP A 133 -12.94 8.52 17.14
N ALA A 134 -11.72 8.37 17.66
CA ALA A 134 -10.74 9.43 17.66
C ALA A 134 -10.34 9.84 16.23
N ILE A 135 -10.14 8.87 15.31
CA ILE A 135 -9.83 9.16 13.90
C ILE A 135 -11.03 9.85 13.24
N ILE A 136 -12.23 9.30 13.38
CA ILE A 136 -13.43 9.87 12.76
C ILE A 136 -13.67 11.29 13.29
N SER A 137 -13.59 11.51 14.59
CA SER A 137 -13.79 12.84 15.20
C SER A 137 -12.81 13.90 14.68
N LYS A 138 -11.59 13.48 14.33
CA LYS A 138 -10.54 14.39 13.85
C LYS A 138 -10.67 14.74 12.37
N TYR A 139 -11.10 13.80 11.54
CA TYR A 139 -11.02 13.90 10.08
C TYR A 139 -12.37 13.89 9.36
N TYR A 140 -13.47 13.76 10.09
CA TYR A 140 -14.82 13.77 9.53
C TYR A 140 -15.64 14.95 10.08
N ASN A 141 -16.14 15.80 9.19
CA ASN A 141 -17.00 16.93 9.52
C ASN A 141 -17.94 17.24 8.35
N ASP A 142 -19.16 17.68 8.63
CA ASP A 142 -20.14 18.12 7.64
C ASP A 142 -20.34 17.10 6.49
N ASP A 143 -20.58 15.83 6.84
CA ASP A 143 -20.76 14.72 5.89
C ASP A 143 -19.56 14.51 4.93
N SER A 144 -18.39 14.94 5.33
CA SER A 144 -17.17 14.84 4.53
C SER A 144 -15.97 14.40 5.35
N VAL A 145 -15.11 13.59 4.72
CA VAL A 145 -13.76 13.28 5.18
C VAL A 145 -12.80 14.35 4.68
N ASN A 146 -11.94 14.85 5.55
CA ASN A 146 -10.84 15.77 5.21
C ASN A 146 -9.52 15.11 5.59
N THR A 147 -8.74 14.64 4.61
CA THR A 147 -7.50 13.89 4.88
C THR A 147 -6.32 14.80 5.19
N VAL A 148 -5.24 14.21 5.73
CA VAL A 148 -3.95 14.90 5.99
C VAL A 148 -3.36 15.51 4.71
N PHE A 149 -3.66 14.94 3.54
CA PHE A 149 -3.21 15.43 2.24
C PHE A 149 -4.15 16.45 1.61
N GLY A 150 -5.20 16.88 2.33
CA GLY A 150 -6.13 17.93 1.88
C GLY A 150 -7.22 17.43 0.93
N ARG A 151 -7.39 16.10 0.79
CA ARG A 151 -8.49 15.54 0.01
C ARG A 151 -9.79 15.65 0.78
N ASN A 152 -10.83 16.23 0.16
CA ASN A 152 -12.19 16.27 0.70
C ASN A 152 -13.06 15.23 -0.01
N ILE A 153 -13.73 14.36 0.77
CA ILE A 153 -14.57 13.29 0.24
C ILE A 153 -15.91 13.30 0.95
N LYS A 154 -16.98 13.56 0.19
CA LYS A 154 -18.34 13.45 0.71
C LYS A 154 -18.71 11.98 0.90
N VAL A 155 -19.03 11.58 2.12
CA VAL A 155 -19.29 10.19 2.49
C VAL A 155 -20.08 10.14 3.81
N ASP A 156 -20.91 9.11 4.00
CA ASP A 156 -21.58 8.89 5.29
C ASP A 156 -20.60 8.49 6.40
N LYS A 157 -20.94 8.83 7.64
CA LYS A 157 -20.09 8.59 8.82
C LYS A 157 -19.68 7.12 8.99
N ARG A 158 -20.54 6.17 8.61
CA ARG A 158 -20.27 4.74 8.74
C ARG A 158 -19.06 4.29 7.92
N ARG A 159 -18.82 4.92 6.77
CA ARG A 159 -17.69 4.62 5.88
C ARG A 159 -16.50 5.54 6.10
N ALA A 160 -16.61 6.52 7.00
CA ALA A 160 -15.59 7.55 7.17
C ALA A 160 -14.20 6.95 7.47
N LEU A 161 -14.08 6.02 8.42
CA LEU A 161 -12.79 5.43 8.79
C LEU A 161 -12.05 4.82 7.59
N SER A 162 -12.71 3.95 6.83
CA SER A 162 -12.09 3.29 5.68
C SER A 162 -11.68 4.29 4.59
N TYR A 163 -12.48 5.33 4.37
CA TYR A 163 -12.17 6.39 3.40
C TYR A 163 -11.01 7.27 3.86
N ILE A 164 -10.94 7.62 5.15
CA ILE A 164 -9.81 8.36 5.74
C ILE A 164 -8.51 7.58 5.53
N VAL A 165 -8.49 6.33 5.97
CA VAL A 165 -7.28 5.50 5.96
C VAL A 165 -6.85 5.17 4.53
N GLN A 166 -7.76 4.69 3.70
CA GLN A 166 -7.48 4.32 2.32
C GLN A 166 -6.98 5.50 1.49
N SER A 167 -7.64 6.66 1.62
CA SER A 167 -7.26 7.87 0.89
C SER A 167 -5.92 8.42 1.36
N THR A 168 -5.70 8.46 2.67
CA THR A 168 -4.42 8.93 3.23
C THR A 168 -3.27 8.04 2.78
N THR A 169 -3.45 6.70 2.80
CA THR A 169 -2.44 5.75 2.34
C THR A 169 -2.14 5.90 0.85
N SER A 170 -3.17 6.05 0.02
CA SER A 170 -2.99 6.24 -1.42
C SER A 170 -2.23 7.52 -1.76
N ASP A 171 -2.60 8.64 -1.15
CA ASP A 171 -1.93 9.92 -1.39
C ASP A 171 -0.48 9.89 -0.86
N LEU A 172 -0.22 9.17 0.24
CA LEU A 172 1.13 8.96 0.77
C LEU A 172 2.03 8.24 -0.24
N VAL A 173 1.57 7.13 -0.80
CA VAL A 173 2.34 6.35 -1.77
C VAL A 173 2.62 7.15 -3.04
N LEU A 174 1.63 7.89 -3.54
CA LEU A 174 1.79 8.78 -4.70
C LEU A 174 2.80 9.90 -4.43
N GLU A 175 2.73 10.53 -3.28
CA GLU A 175 3.68 11.57 -2.88
C GLU A 175 5.10 11.01 -2.81
N ARG A 176 5.30 9.84 -2.21
CA ARG A 176 6.61 9.18 -2.14
C ARG A 176 7.14 8.77 -3.51
N ALA A 177 6.28 8.28 -4.39
CA ALA A 177 6.67 7.98 -5.77
C ALA A 177 7.17 9.23 -6.51
N ILE A 178 6.53 10.38 -6.31
CA ILE A 178 6.97 11.66 -6.89
C ILE A 178 8.33 12.08 -6.33
N VAL A 179 8.53 11.95 -5.00
CA VAL A 179 9.83 12.30 -4.37
C VAL A 179 10.95 11.39 -4.88
N ILE A 180 10.70 10.09 -5.02
CA ILE A 180 11.65 9.13 -5.59
C ILE A 180 11.93 9.47 -7.06
N SER A 181 10.90 9.79 -7.85
CA SER A 181 11.08 10.20 -9.26
C SER A 181 12.02 11.40 -9.39
N LYS A 182 11.87 12.40 -8.51
CA LYS A 182 12.77 13.56 -8.46
C LYS A 182 14.19 13.18 -8.01
N LEU A 183 14.33 12.26 -7.05
CA LEU A 183 15.63 11.77 -6.60
C LEU A 183 16.40 11.09 -7.73
N LEU A 184 15.70 10.43 -8.66
CA LEU A 184 16.25 9.70 -9.79
C LEU A 184 16.42 10.53 -11.07
N GLU A 185 16.06 11.82 -11.07
CA GLU A 185 15.96 12.66 -12.28
C GLU A 185 17.24 12.76 -13.10
N ASN A 186 18.43 12.63 -12.45
CA ASN A 186 19.73 12.69 -13.10
C ASN A 186 20.45 11.32 -13.14
N THR A 187 19.70 10.24 -13.11
CA THR A 187 20.21 8.86 -13.16
C THR A 187 19.60 8.13 -14.36
N ASN A 188 20.05 6.92 -14.64
CA ASN A 188 19.44 6.06 -15.66
C ASN A 188 18.22 5.30 -15.13
N SER A 189 18.07 5.26 -13.81
CA SER A 189 16.94 4.62 -13.12
C SER A 189 15.73 5.54 -13.06
N PHE A 190 14.53 4.97 -13.03
CA PHE A 190 13.28 5.74 -12.97
C PHE A 190 12.16 4.95 -12.31
N VAL A 191 11.12 5.65 -11.83
CA VAL A 191 9.89 5.01 -11.35
C VAL A 191 9.14 4.43 -12.55
N SER A 192 9.08 3.10 -12.63
CA SER A 192 8.50 2.38 -13.75
C SER A 192 6.97 2.35 -13.67
N HIS A 193 6.43 1.88 -12.57
CA HIS A 193 4.98 1.77 -12.37
C HIS A 193 4.62 1.63 -10.89
N LEU A 194 3.33 1.80 -10.61
CA LEU A 194 2.75 1.61 -9.28
C LEU A 194 1.69 0.52 -9.34
N VAL A 195 1.64 -0.32 -8.31
CA VAL A 195 0.60 -1.34 -8.16
C VAL A 195 0.06 -1.28 -6.74
N HIS A 196 -1.13 -0.70 -6.56
CA HIS A 196 -1.72 -0.42 -5.24
C HIS A 196 -0.78 0.42 -4.37
N ASP A 197 -0.22 -0.15 -3.31
CA ASP A 197 0.67 0.52 -2.35
C ASP A 197 2.16 0.24 -2.66
N GLU A 198 2.46 -0.41 -3.80
CA GLU A 198 3.79 -0.79 -4.27
C GLU A 198 4.31 0.21 -5.30
N VAL A 199 5.53 0.70 -5.11
CA VAL A 199 6.27 1.51 -6.07
C VAL A 199 7.38 0.68 -6.68
N VAL A 200 7.38 0.55 -8.01
CA VAL A 200 8.37 -0.23 -8.75
C VAL A 200 9.28 0.68 -9.54
N ILE A 201 10.58 0.54 -9.31
CA ILE A 201 11.64 1.29 -9.97
C ILE A 201 12.32 0.38 -11.00
N ASP A 202 12.54 0.90 -12.18
CA ASP A 202 13.43 0.34 -13.19
C ASP A 202 14.86 0.82 -12.86
N LEU A 203 15.68 -0.06 -12.31
CA LEU A 203 16.96 0.24 -11.70
C LEU A 203 18.11 -0.19 -12.62
N ALA A 204 19.00 0.75 -12.96
CA ALA A 204 20.24 0.49 -13.63
C ALA A 204 21.32 -0.01 -12.64
N ASP A 205 22.21 -0.89 -13.09
CA ASP A 205 23.30 -1.44 -12.26
C ASP A 205 24.20 -0.37 -11.64
N GLU A 206 24.47 0.70 -12.36
CA GLU A 206 25.29 1.83 -11.91
C GLU A 206 24.66 2.64 -10.77
N ASP A 207 23.33 2.61 -10.68
CA ASP A 207 22.56 3.36 -9.67
C ASP A 207 22.26 2.52 -8.41
N ARG A 208 22.77 1.29 -8.30
CA ARG A 208 22.54 0.42 -7.14
C ARG A 208 22.93 1.06 -5.81
N HIS A 209 23.94 1.90 -5.83
CA HIS A 209 24.39 2.63 -4.63
C HIS A 209 23.32 3.55 -4.04
N MET A 210 22.28 3.90 -4.81
CA MET A 210 21.17 4.74 -4.35
C MET A 210 20.09 3.95 -3.61
N VAL A 211 20.08 2.62 -3.67
CA VAL A 211 19.03 1.78 -3.07
C VAL A 211 18.79 2.09 -1.58
N PRO A 212 19.83 2.24 -0.72
CA PRO A 212 19.61 2.61 0.67
C PRO A 212 18.92 3.97 0.82
N LYS A 213 19.29 4.96 -0.03
CA LYS A 213 18.68 6.30 0.00
C LYS A 213 17.23 6.28 -0.49
N ILE A 214 16.94 5.50 -1.52
CA ILE A 214 15.57 5.30 -2.02
C ILE A 214 14.70 4.69 -0.92
N LYS A 215 15.18 3.65 -0.22
CA LYS A 215 14.48 3.03 0.91
C LYS A 215 14.23 4.03 2.04
N GLU A 216 15.24 4.81 2.41
CA GLU A 216 15.14 5.85 3.43
C GLU A 216 14.07 6.89 3.08
N VAL A 217 14.09 7.40 1.85
CA VAL A 217 13.12 8.39 1.35
C VAL A 217 11.70 7.82 1.33
N PHE A 218 11.53 6.57 0.95
CA PHE A 218 10.22 5.92 0.96
C PHE A 218 9.73 5.70 2.40
N SER A 219 10.61 5.24 3.31
CA SER A 219 10.31 4.98 4.71
C SER A 219 9.91 6.24 5.48
N ASN A 220 10.72 7.32 5.36
CA ASN A 220 10.47 8.59 6.03
C ASN A 220 9.44 9.41 5.25
N ASN A 221 8.22 9.42 5.72
CA ASN A 221 7.10 10.04 5.03
C ASN A 221 6.42 11.11 5.89
N LYS A 222 5.42 11.79 5.33
CA LYS A 222 4.71 12.90 5.99
C LYS A 222 3.98 12.48 7.28
N LEU A 223 3.63 11.20 7.41
CA LEU A 223 2.89 10.71 8.57
C LEU A 223 3.83 10.25 9.68
N ASP A 224 4.86 9.46 9.32
CA ASP A 224 5.83 8.89 10.25
C ASP A 224 6.92 8.13 9.46
N LYS A 225 7.78 7.37 10.17
CA LYS A 225 8.70 6.41 9.58
C LYS A 225 8.05 5.04 9.50
N PHE A 226 7.70 4.60 8.29
CA PHE A 226 7.08 3.29 8.05
C PHE A 226 8.12 2.24 7.67
N MET A 227 7.94 1.02 8.17
CA MET A 227 8.74 -0.13 7.73
C MET A 227 8.46 -0.44 6.26
N VAL A 228 9.53 -0.65 5.49
CA VAL A 228 9.50 -0.92 4.04
C VAL A 228 10.00 -2.32 3.77
N ASN A 229 9.21 -3.10 3.05
CA ASN A 229 9.65 -4.31 2.39
C ASN A 229 10.32 -3.91 1.07
N LEU A 230 11.50 -4.45 0.83
CA LEU A 230 12.29 -4.17 -0.36
C LEU A 230 12.58 -5.48 -1.08
N SER A 231 12.33 -5.52 -2.38
CA SER A 231 12.64 -6.68 -3.20
C SER A 231 13.14 -6.28 -4.57
N ALA A 232 13.93 -7.15 -5.21
CA ALA A 232 14.45 -6.91 -6.57
C ALA A 232 14.42 -8.16 -7.42
N GLY A 233 14.35 -7.99 -8.75
CA GLY A 233 14.35 -9.09 -9.69
C GLY A 233 14.51 -8.66 -11.15
N LYS A 234 14.77 -9.64 -12.01
CA LYS A 234 14.92 -9.45 -13.47
C LYS A 234 13.57 -9.46 -14.23
N ASN A 235 12.48 -9.64 -13.54
CA ASN A 235 11.11 -9.51 -14.04
C ASN A 235 10.16 -9.24 -12.86
N PHE A 236 8.94 -8.78 -13.13
CA PHE A 236 7.99 -8.38 -12.09
C PHE A 236 7.32 -9.56 -11.35
N TYR A 237 7.61 -10.80 -11.73
CA TYR A 237 7.12 -12.00 -11.05
C TYR A 237 8.10 -12.53 -10.00
N ASN A 238 9.38 -12.61 -10.35
CA ASN A 238 10.45 -13.15 -9.50
C ASN A 238 11.18 -11.97 -8.82
N LEU A 239 10.56 -11.44 -7.77
CA LEU A 239 11.18 -10.43 -6.90
C LEU A 239 11.63 -11.13 -5.63
N GLU A 240 12.91 -11.01 -5.28
CA GLU A 240 13.52 -11.57 -4.09
C GLU A 240 13.75 -10.48 -3.05
N GLU A 241 13.49 -10.78 -1.79
CA GLU A 241 13.66 -9.83 -0.68
C GLU A 241 15.11 -9.37 -0.58
N LEU A 242 15.31 -8.06 -0.48
CA LEU A 242 16.59 -7.44 -0.21
C LEU A 242 16.69 -7.03 1.26
N LYS A 243 17.67 -7.58 1.95
CA LYS A 243 18.05 -7.18 3.32
C LYS A 243 19.17 -6.14 3.23
N LEU A 244 18.88 -4.93 3.69
CA LEU A 244 19.82 -3.81 3.78
C LEU A 244 20.10 -3.49 5.24
#